data_c4288539ae40f3fdc2739024b1d59b66
#
_entry.id   c4288539ae40f3fdc2739024b1d59b66
#
_cell.length_a   1.000
_cell.length_b   1.000
_cell.length_c   1.000
_cell.angle_alpha   90.00
_cell.angle_beta   90.00
_cell.angle_gamma   90.00
#
_symmetry.space_group_name_H-M   'P 1'
#
loop_
_entity.id
_entity.type
_entity.pdbx_description
1 polymer ?
#
loop_
_entity_poly.entity_id
_entity_poly.type
_entity_poly.pdbx_seq_one_letter_code
_entity_poly.pdbx_strand_id
1 'polypeptide(L)'
;MTYPQTLALTDRLNYLCAMQQRHALVGVIEEAMEVELTDRIHYIRTIMDELQRLDSHLLFTSCCAQDLGALTAFLYGMRDREHVLNVMEETTGGRLIQNYYRIGGLQDDIDPNFVKNVKELCKYLRPMIKEYMDVFGDNIITHNRLENVGPMSLADCINYGVTGPAGRASGWKNDVRKNHPYDMYDKVDFEQVTFDTCDSMGRYLVHINEMYQSLNIIEQLIDNIPEGDFYVKQKPIIKVPEGQWYFSVEGAAGEFGVYLDSKGDKSPYRMKMRPMGLSLVGALDPMLRGQKIADLVTTGAAIDIVIPDIDR
;
A
#
# COMPACT_ATOMS: atom_id res chain seq x y z
N MET A 1 -10.81 24.30 0.06
CA MET A 1 -10.99 23.31 -1.02
C MET A 1 -12.25 22.51 -0.74
N THR A 2 -12.99 22.11 -1.77
CA THR A 2 -14.14 21.19 -1.62
C THR A 2 -13.67 19.74 -1.51
N TYR A 3 -14.52 18.84 -0.99
CA TYR A 3 -14.19 17.42 -0.87
C TYR A 3 -13.66 16.78 -2.17
N PRO A 4 -14.28 16.97 -3.36
CA PRO A 4 -13.72 16.44 -4.59
C PRO A 4 -12.35 17.02 -4.98
N GLN A 5 -12.06 18.27 -4.60
CA GLN A 5 -10.77 18.89 -4.89
C GLN A 5 -9.64 18.35 -4.01
N THR A 6 -9.93 17.83 -2.81
CA THR A 6 -8.91 17.24 -1.95
C THR A 6 -8.40 15.90 -2.47
N LEU A 7 -9.20 15.18 -3.29
CA LEU A 7 -8.80 13.91 -3.90
C LEU A 7 -7.50 14.01 -4.72
N ALA A 8 -7.33 15.14 -5.42
CA ALA A 8 -6.15 15.34 -6.25
C ALA A 8 -4.85 15.51 -5.46
N LEU A 9 -4.92 15.81 -4.16
CA LEU A 9 -3.74 15.97 -3.29
C LEU A 9 -3.28 14.65 -2.69
N THR A 10 -4.22 13.78 -2.32
CA THR A 10 -3.91 12.51 -1.64
C THR A 10 -3.03 11.58 -2.45
N ASP A 11 -3.26 11.46 -3.73
CA ASP A 11 -2.48 10.59 -4.61
C ASP A 11 -0.99 10.94 -4.68
N ARG A 12 -0.63 12.16 -4.29
CA ARG A 12 0.73 12.70 -4.41
C ARG A 12 1.55 12.60 -3.13
N LEU A 13 0.95 12.19 -2.03
CA LEU A 13 1.65 12.02 -0.75
C LEU A 13 2.62 10.85 -0.83
N ASN A 14 2.11 9.65 -1.11
CA ASN A 14 2.94 8.51 -1.48
C ASN A 14 2.49 8.01 -2.85
N TYR A 15 3.20 8.40 -3.89
CA TYR A 15 2.85 8.08 -5.26
C TYR A 15 2.94 6.57 -5.59
N LEU A 16 3.55 5.76 -4.72
CA LEU A 16 3.61 4.29 -4.84
C LEU A 16 2.39 3.61 -4.23
N CYS A 17 1.61 4.34 -3.43
CA CYS A 17 0.38 3.89 -2.79
C CYS A 17 -0.80 4.81 -3.13
N ALA A 18 -0.79 5.44 -4.31
CA ALA A 18 -1.71 6.50 -4.69
C ALA A 18 -3.18 6.08 -4.55
N MET A 19 -3.55 4.91 -5.08
CA MET A 19 -4.94 4.41 -4.97
C MET A 19 -5.34 4.12 -3.52
N GLN A 20 -4.47 3.48 -2.74
CA GLN A 20 -4.74 3.15 -1.34
C GLN A 20 -4.95 4.42 -0.49
N GLN A 21 -4.14 5.47 -0.72
CA GLN A 21 -4.33 6.74 -0.02
C GLN A 21 -5.63 7.45 -0.42
N ARG A 22 -5.95 7.42 -1.70
CA ARG A 22 -7.24 7.94 -2.19
C ARG A 22 -8.40 7.12 -1.63
N HIS A 23 -8.23 5.80 -1.49
CA HIS A 23 -9.21 4.91 -0.88
C HIS A 23 -9.56 5.36 0.55
N ALA A 24 -8.56 5.64 1.39
CA ALA A 24 -8.81 6.15 2.73
C ALA A 24 -9.59 7.47 2.73
N LEU A 25 -9.30 8.38 1.78
CA LEU A 25 -10.02 9.65 1.69
C LEU A 25 -11.45 9.48 1.17
N VAL A 26 -11.69 8.67 0.13
CA VAL A 26 -13.07 8.42 -0.32
C VAL A 26 -13.85 7.65 0.73
N GLY A 27 -13.22 6.66 1.39
CA GLY A 27 -13.84 5.84 2.43
C GLY A 27 -14.36 6.66 3.61
N VAL A 28 -13.56 7.60 4.14
CA VAL A 28 -14.01 8.46 5.25
C VAL A 28 -15.18 9.37 4.86
N ILE A 29 -15.23 9.82 3.59
CA ILE A 29 -16.32 10.67 3.08
C ILE A 29 -17.57 9.82 2.84
N GLU A 30 -17.41 8.62 2.26
CA GLU A 30 -18.51 7.67 2.00
C GLU A 30 -19.12 7.19 3.32
N GLU A 31 -18.34 6.85 4.32
CA GLU A 31 -18.79 6.51 5.66
C GLU A 31 -19.56 7.67 6.30
N ALA A 32 -19.02 8.88 6.27
CA ALA A 32 -19.64 10.06 6.83
C ALA A 32 -20.97 10.45 6.14
N MET A 33 -21.14 10.08 4.87
CA MET A 33 -22.35 10.32 4.09
C MET A 33 -23.28 9.11 4.04
N GLU A 34 -22.93 8.00 4.70
CA GLU A 34 -23.65 6.74 4.67
C GLU A 34 -23.96 6.26 3.23
N VAL A 35 -22.93 6.31 2.36
CA VAL A 35 -23.06 5.87 0.96
C VAL A 35 -22.99 4.36 0.89
N GLU A 36 -24.08 3.74 0.47
CA GLU A 36 -24.08 2.29 0.19
C GLU A 36 -23.45 2.03 -1.18
N LEU A 37 -22.29 1.39 -1.20
CA LEU A 37 -21.58 0.98 -2.41
C LEU A 37 -22.09 -0.38 -2.90
N THR A 38 -21.92 -0.65 -4.19
CA THR A 38 -22.24 -1.96 -4.77
C THR A 38 -21.14 -2.98 -4.48
N ASP A 39 -21.49 -4.26 -4.41
CA ASP A 39 -20.49 -5.33 -4.25
C ASP A 39 -19.42 -5.28 -5.36
N ARG A 40 -19.79 -4.90 -6.59
CA ARG A 40 -18.85 -4.73 -7.70
C ARG A 40 -17.73 -3.73 -7.36
N ILE A 41 -18.07 -2.59 -6.75
CA ILE A 41 -17.10 -1.57 -6.34
C ILE A 41 -16.13 -2.14 -5.31
N HIS A 42 -16.63 -2.84 -4.29
CA HIS A 42 -15.82 -3.45 -3.25
C HIS A 42 -14.83 -4.49 -3.81
N TYR A 43 -15.27 -5.35 -4.72
CA TYR A 43 -14.40 -6.32 -5.41
C TYR A 43 -13.28 -5.64 -6.19
N ILE A 44 -13.63 -4.66 -7.02
CA ILE A 44 -12.65 -3.97 -7.87
C ILE A 44 -11.66 -3.17 -7.02
N ARG A 45 -12.11 -2.44 -5.98
CA ARG A 45 -11.22 -1.70 -5.08
C ARG A 45 -10.22 -2.63 -4.40
N THR A 46 -10.66 -3.76 -3.87
CA THR A 46 -9.76 -4.73 -3.22
C THR A 46 -8.71 -5.26 -4.19
N ILE A 47 -9.09 -5.65 -5.41
CA ILE A 47 -8.16 -6.14 -6.42
C ILE A 47 -7.14 -5.05 -6.81
N MET A 48 -7.61 -3.83 -7.03
CA MET A 48 -6.75 -2.70 -7.42
C MET A 48 -5.80 -2.28 -6.30
N ASP A 49 -6.24 -2.32 -5.04
CA ASP A 49 -5.37 -2.06 -3.89
C ASP A 49 -4.25 -3.10 -3.77
N GLU A 50 -4.55 -4.38 -4.03
CA GLU A 50 -3.53 -5.43 -4.00
C GLU A 50 -2.60 -5.38 -5.24
N LEU A 51 -3.09 -4.97 -6.40
CA LEU A 51 -2.23 -4.66 -7.56
C LEU A 51 -1.28 -3.49 -7.26
N GLN A 52 -1.77 -2.43 -6.60
CA GLN A 52 -0.94 -1.32 -6.16
C GLN A 52 0.10 -1.75 -5.11
N ARG A 53 -0.26 -2.67 -4.21
CA ARG A 53 0.69 -3.26 -3.25
C ARG A 53 1.79 -4.04 -3.95
N LEU A 54 1.45 -4.86 -4.95
CA LEU A 54 2.44 -5.57 -5.77
C LEU A 54 3.38 -4.59 -6.49
N ASP A 55 2.84 -3.53 -7.09
CA ASP A 55 3.59 -2.47 -7.74
C ASP A 55 4.62 -1.83 -6.80
N SER A 56 4.17 -1.46 -5.60
CA SER A 56 5.02 -0.85 -4.57
C SER A 56 6.10 -1.81 -4.05
N HIS A 57 5.74 -3.06 -3.75
CA HIS A 57 6.70 -4.04 -3.22
C HIS A 57 7.75 -4.47 -4.25
N LEU A 58 7.39 -4.53 -5.54
CA LEU A 58 8.34 -4.75 -6.63
C LEU A 58 9.34 -3.59 -6.73
N LEU A 59 8.88 -2.35 -6.59
CA LEU A 59 9.78 -1.20 -6.58
C LEU A 59 10.67 -1.18 -5.33
N PHE A 60 10.10 -1.44 -4.14
CA PHE A 60 10.87 -1.56 -2.90
C PHE A 60 12.00 -2.58 -3.05
N THR A 61 11.68 -3.81 -3.50
CA THR A 61 12.65 -4.89 -3.70
C THR A 61 13.75 -4.48 -4.68
N SER A 62 13.37 -3.81 -5.77
CA SER A 62 14.30 -3.30 -6.78
C SER A 62 15.24 -2.23 -6.20
N CYS A 63 14.70 -1.20 -5.56
CA CYS A 63 15.49 -0.11 -5.00
C CYS A 63 16.42 -0.59 -3.87
N CYS A 64 15.94 -1.48 -3.00
CA CYS A 64 16.75 -2.09 -1.96
C CYS A 64 17.96 -2.84 -2.56
N ALA A 65 17.73 -3.60 -3.62
CA ALA A 65 18.82 -4.27 -4.34
C ALA A 65 19.81 -3.29 -4.97
N GLN A 66 19.32 -2.21 -5.59
CA GLN A 66 20.16 -1.17 -6.19
C GLN A 66 21.03 -0.46 -5.16
N ASP A 67 20.47 -0.11 -4.00
CA ASP A 67 21.18 0.59 -2.93
C ASP A 67 22.29 -0.28 -2.32
N LEU A 68 22.15 -1.58 -2.39
CA LEU A 68 23.19 -2.55 -2.02
C LEU A 68 24.14 -2.92 -3.18
N GLY A 69 23.98 -2.31 -4.36
CA GLY A 69 24.83 -2.51 -5.52
C GLY A 69 24.45 -3.67 -6.45
N ALA A 70 23.30 -4.32 -6.24
CA ALA A 70 22.82 -5.45 -7.04
C ALA A 70 21.96 -4.97 -8.23
N LEU A 71 22.59 -4.32 -9.22
CA LEU A 71 21.92 -3.71 -10.38
C LEU A 71 21.08 -4.72 -11.19
N THR A 72 21.51 -5.97 -11.30
CA THR A 72 20.75 -7.00 -12.02
C THR A 72 19.40 -7.28 -11.36
N ALA A 73 19.37 -7.42 -10.04
CA ALA A 73 18.14 -7.63 -9.30
C ALA A 73 17.19 -6.41 -9.40
N PHE A 74 17.75 -5.19 -9.38
CA PHE A 74 16.98 -3.97 -9.67
C PHE A 74 16.29 -4.03 -11.04
N LEU A 75 17.02 -4.37 -12.10
CA LEU A 75 16.47 -4.45 -13.46
C LEU A 75 15.37 -5.53 -13.58
N TYR A 76 15.52 -6.64 -12.89
CA TYR A 76 14.49 -7.70 -12.88
C TYR A 76 13.18 -7.21 -12.25
N GLY A 77 13.25 -6.59 -11.08
CA GLY A 77 12.06 -6.07 -10.43
C GLY A 77 11.40 -4.94 -11.22
N MET A 78 12.18 -4.07 -11.87
CA MET A 78 11.62 -3.03 -12.74
C MET A 78 10.97 -3.61 -14.00
N ARG A 79 11.52 -4.66 -14.59
CA ARG A 79 10.92 -5.42 -15.70
C ARG A 79 9.53 -5.96 -15.30
N ASP A 80 9.44 -6.56 -14.13
CA ASP A 80 8.22 -7.24 -13.70
C ASP A 80 7.16 -6.25 -13.21
N ARG A 81 7.61 -5.13 -12.63
CA ARG A 81 6.75 -3.99 -12.30
C ARG A 81 6.03 -3.43 -13.54
N GLU A 82 6.68 -3.38 -14.70
CA GLU A 82 6.05 -2.93 -15.95
C GLU A 82 4.79 -3.75 -16.31
N HIS A 83 4.76 -5.04 -16.02
CA HIS A 83 3.58 -5.85 -16.26
C HIS A 83 2.40 -5.46 -15.36
N VAL A 84 2.65 -5.11 -14.09
CA VAL A 84 1.62 -4.60 -13.18
C VAL A 84 1.11 -3.25 -13.66
N LEU A 85 2.02 -2.34 -14.01
CA LEU A 85 1.67 -1.01 -14.50
C LEU A 85 0.84 -1.05 -15.78
N ASN A 86 1.12 -1.97 -16.70
CA ASN A 86 0.34 -2.13 -17.93
C ASN A 86 -1.11 -2.52 -17.63
N VAL A 87 -1.34 -3.48 -16.73
CA VAL A 87 -2.69 -3.88 -16.32
C VAL A 87 -3.45 -2.72 -15.66
N MET A 88 -2.76 -1.95 -14.82
CA MET A 88 -3.36 -0.78 -14.16
C MET A 88 -3.69 0.32 -15.18
N GLU A 89 -2.78 0.60 -16.11
CA GLU A 89 -2.95 1.62 -17.16
C GLU A 89 -4.13 1.30 -18.09
N GLU A 90 -4.28 0.05 -18.52
CA GLU A 90 -5.39 -0.38 -19.38
C GLU A 90 -6.76 -0.08 -18.76
N THR A 91 -6.87 -0.18 -17.42
CA THR A 91 -8.14 0.05 -16.71
C THR A 91 -8.31 1.50 -16.26
N THR A 92 -7.23 2.15 -15.80
CA THR A 92 -7.33 3.46 -15.15
C THR A 92 -6.84 4.62 -16.02
N GLY A 93 -6.13 4.33 -17.10
CA GLY A 93 -5.45 5.33 -17.94
C GLY A 93 -4.18 5.92 -17.32
N GLY A 94 -3.80 5.51 -16.11
CA GLY A 94 -2.64 6.03 -15.38
C GLY A 94 -1.69 4.94 -14.91
N ARG A 95 -0.39 5.23 -14.96
CA ARG A 95 0.66 4.28 -14.52
C ARG A 95 1.12 4.52 -13.09
N LEU A 96 1.07 5.75 -12.60
CA LEU A 96 1.58 6.13 -11.28
C LEU A 96 0.52 6.80 -10.41
N ILE A 97 -0.14 7.82 -10.93
CA ILE A 97 -1.22 8.55 -10.26
C ILE A 97 -2.51 8.28 -11.05
N GLN A 98 -3.22 7.22 -10.66
CA GLN A 98 -4.32 6.67 -11.44
C GLN A 98 -5.60 7.51 -11.36
N ASN A 99 -5.82 8.28 -10.28
CA ASN A 99 -7.05 9.05 -10.02
C ASN A 99 -8.35 8.23 -10.13
N TYR A 100 -8.30 6.94 -9.85
CA TYR A 100 -9.34 5.98 -10.21
C TYR A 100 -10.52 5.96 -9.23
N TYR A 101 -10.27 6.06 -7.91
CA TYR A 101 -11.36 6.07 -6.93
C TYR A 101 -12.03 7.43 -6.84
N ARG A 102 -13.37 7.42 -6.77
CA ARG A 102 -14.22 8.58 -6.60
C ARG A 102 -15.17 8.36 -5.42
N ILE A 103 -15.70 9.44 -4.87
CA ILE A 103 -16.76 9.36 -3.87
C ILE A 103 -18.01 8.75 -4.52
N GLY A 104 -18.39 7.56 -4.05
CA GLY A 104 -19.46 6.75 -4.61
C GLY A 104 -19.00 5.65 -5.57
N GLY A 105 -17.69 5.38 -5.72
CA GLY A 105 -17.21 4.25 -6.51
C GLY A 105 -15.94 4.52 -7.32
N LEU A 106 -16.00 4.22 -8.61
CA LEU A 106 -14.86 4.24 -9.53
C LEU A 106 -15.04 5.32 -10.61
N GLN A 107 -13.93 5.71 -11.26
CA GLN A 107 -13.95 6.68 -12.36
C GLN A 107 -14.60 6.08 -13.62
N ASP A 108 -14.19 4.86 -13.96
CA ASP A 108 -14.65 4.07 -15.08
C ASP A 108 -14.75 2.60 -14.66
N ASP A 109 -15.44 1.78 -15.43
CA ASP A 109 -15.48 0.33 -15.20
C ASP A 109 -14.13 -0.31 -15.60
N ILE A 110 -13.93 -1.57 -15.21
CA ILE A 110 -12.76 -2.35 -15.60
C ILE A 110 -12.72 -2.59 -17.11
N ASP A 111 -11.49 -2.65 -17.67
CA ASP A 111 -11.29 -3.03 -19.06
C ASP A 111 -11.88 -4.43 -19.36
N PRO A 112 -12.47 -4.69 -20.52
CA PRO A 112 -13.03 -6.01 -20.89
C PRO A 112 -12.02 -7.16 -20.77
N ASN A 113 -10.73 -6.90 -20.92
CA ASN A 113 -9.67 -7.90 -20.78
C ASN A 113 -9.09 -7.96 -19.35
N PHE A 114 -9.54 -7.11 -18.42
CA PHE A 114 -8.97 -6.98 -17.07
C PHE A 114 -8.82 -8.34 -16.38
N VAL A 115 -9.89 -9.13 -16.31
CA VAL A 115 -9.88 -10.46 -15.67
C VAL A 115 -8.82 -11.37 -16.28
N LYS A 116 -8.72 -11.38 -17.60
CA LYS A 116 -7.72 -12.19 -18.32
C LYS A 116 -6.31 -11.72 -18.02
N ASN A 117 -6.07 -10.40 -18.15
CA ASN A 117 -4.74 -9.81 -17.98
C ASN A 117 -4.23 -9.95 -16.54
N VAL A 118 -5.10 -9.77 -15.53
CA VAL A 118 -4.76 -9.99 -14.11
C VAL A 118 -4.40 -11.45 -13.84
N LYS A 119 -5.14 -12.44 -14.41
CA LYS A 119 -4.80 -13.85 -14.25
C LYS A 119 -3.45 -14.21 -14.88
N GLU A 120 -3.18 -13.70 -16.07
CA GLU A 120 -1.89 -13.89 -16.75
C GLU A 120 -0.77 -13.25 -15.93
N LEU A 121 -1.00 -12.07 -15.35
CA LEU A 121 -0.06 -11.39 -14.43
C LEU A 121 0.23 -12.22 -13.18
N CYS A 122 -0.79 -12.73 -12.48
CA CYS A 122 -0.61 -13.56 -11.30
C CYS A 122 0.22 -14.81 -11.60
N LYS A 123 -0.10 -15.49 -12.70
CA LYS A 123 0.67 -16.67 -13.17
C LYS A 123 2.13 -16.31 -13.49
N TYR A 124 2.37 -15.13 -14.07
CA TYR A 124 3.70 -14.65 -14.40
C TYR A 124 4.51 -14.28 -13.17
N LEU A 125 3.93 -13.49 -12.24
CA LEU A 125 4.67 -12.94 -11.09
C LEU A 125 5.05 -14.01 -10.05
N ARG A 126 4.23 -15.02 -9.85
CA ARG A 126 4.46 -16.03 -8.80
C ARG A 126 5.86 -16.69 -8.87
N PRO A 127 6.36 -17.17 -10.02
CA PRO A 127 7.74 -17.65 -10.14
C PRO A 127 8.80 -16.52 -10.08
N MET A 128 8.45 -15.29 -10.52
CA MET A 128 9.39 -14.16 -10.48
C MET A 128 9.71 -13.72 -9.06
N ILE A 129 8.73 -13.75 -8.15
CA ILE A 129 8.98 -13.47 -6.72
C ILE A 129 10.02 -14.45 -6.14
N LYS A 130 9.98 -15.72 -6.54
CA LYS A 130 11.01 -16.69 -6.16
C LYS A 130 12.37 -16.32 -6.77
N GLU A 131 12.41 -15.87 -8.02
CA GLU A 131 13.65 -15.44 -8.68
C GLU A 131 14.36 -14.32 -7.90
N TYR A 132 13.61 -13.39 -7.27
CA TYR A 132 14.22 -12.34 -6.42
C TYR A 132 14.92 -12.92 -5.20
N MET A 133 14.35 -13.95 -4.58
CA MET A 133 15.02 -14.65 -3.48
C MET A 133 16.27 -15.35 -3.97
N ASP A 134 16.21 -16.10 -5.07
CA ASP A 134 17.34 -16.84 -5.64
C ASP A 134 18.50 -15.92 -6.07
N VAL A 135 18.19 -14.73 -6.65
CA VAL A 135 19.22 -13.80 -7.18
C VAL A 135 19.76 -12.85 -6.11
N PHE A 136 18.92 -12.38 -5.21
CA PHE A 136 19.26 -11.34 -4.24
C PHE A 136 19.03 -11.78 -2.79
N GLY A 137 17.84 -12.25 -2.42
CA GLY A 137 17.46 -12.52 -1.04
C GLY A 137 18.39 -13.53 -0.36
N ASP A 138 18.65 -14.66 -1.00
CA ASP A 138 19.48 -15.77 -0.47
C ASP A 138 20.99 -15.56 -0.68
N ASN A 139 21.40 -14.41 -1.21
CA ASN A 139 22.80 -14.11 -1.44
C ASN A 139 23.51 -13.77 -0.14
N ILE A 140 24.69 -14.36 0.10
CA ILE A 140 25.50 -14.11 1.31
C ILE A 140 25.85 -12.62 1.51
N ILE A 141 26.00 -11.85 0.43
CA ILE A 141 26.24 -10.40 0.51
C ILE A 141 25.01 -9.70 1.06
N THR A 142 23.82 -10.08 0.61
CA THR A 142 22.55 -9.55 1.08
C THR A 142 22.34 -9.84 2.56
N HIS A 143 22.57 -11.08 2.99
CA HIS A 143 22.52 -11.47 4.41
C HIS A 143 23.48 -10.61 5.25
N ASN A 144 24.74 -10.49 4.83
CA ASN A 144 25.73 -9.67 5.54
C ASN A 144 25.39 -8.16 5.58
N ARG A 145 24.56 -7.67 4.67
CA ARG A 145 24.18 -6.27 4.58
C ARG A 145 22.85 -5.95 5.25
N LEU A 146 21.94 -6.92 5.39
CA LEU A 146 20.59 -6.71 5.92
C LEU A 146 20.41 -7.29 7.34
N GLU A 147 21.06 -8.40 7.68
CA GLU A 147 20.93 -9.02 9.00
C GLU A 147 21.57 -8.17 10.10
N ASN A 148 20.82 -7.99 11.18
CA ASN A 148 21.21 -7.17 12.33
C ASN A 148 21.48 -5.69 12.02
N VAL A 149 21.02 -5.21 10.85
CA VAL A 149 21.16 -3.80 10.44
C VAL A 149 19.85 -3.06 10.65
N GLY A 150 19.93 -1.86 11.22
CA GLY A 150 18.77 -1.03 11.54
C GLY A 150 17.78 -1.73 12.49
N PRO A 151 18.22 -2.22 13.66
CA PRO A 151 17.35 -2.97 14.56
C PRO A 151 16.26 -2.06 15.14
N MET A 152 15.03 -2.58 15.23
CA MET A 152 13.90 -1.88 15.81
C MET A 152 13.05 -2.88 16.61
N SER A 153 12.98 -2.70 17.92
CA SER A 153 12.20 -3.58 18.78
C SER A 153 10.68 -3.38 18.59
N LEU A 154 9.88 -4.38 18.98
CA LEU A 154 8.42 -4.24 19.00
C LEU A 154 7.97 -3.04 19.85
N ALA A 155 8.65 -2.81 20.99
CA ALA A 155 8.34 -1.67 21.86
C ALA A 155 8.61 -0.33 21.14
N ASP A 156 9.69 -0.23 20.37
CA ASP A 156 9.97 0.96 19.57
C ASP A 156 8.94 1.14 18.46
N CYS A 157 8.55 0.07 17.76
CA CYS A 157 7.48 0.14 16.76
C CYS A 157 6.19 0.73 17.33
N ILE A 158 5.78 0.28 18.51
CA ILE A 158 4.57 0.77 19.18
C ILE A 158 4.76 2.23 19.61
N ASN A 159 5.89 2.58 20.21
CA ASN A 159 6.17 3.93 20.72
C ASN A 159 6.23 4.98 19.62
N TYR A 160 6.80 4.64 18.46
CA TYR A 160 6.87 5.54 17.29
C TYR A 160 5.65 5.42 16.37
N GLY A 161 4.78 4.44 16.60
CA GLY A 161 3.61 4.17 15.74
C GLY A 161 4.01 3.66 14.34
N VAL A 162 5.08 2.87 14.25
CA VAL A 162 5.56 2.27 13.00
C VAL A 162 4.73 1.05 12.66
N THR A 163 3.84 1.16 11.69
CA THR A 163 2.97 0.11 11.18
C THR A 163 3.52 -0.52 9.90
N GLY A 164 2.76 -1.41 9.28
CA GLY A 164 3.10 -2.01 8.00
C GLY A 164 4.23 -3.03 8.04
N PRO A 165 4.92 -3.24 6.92
CA PRO A 165 6.01 -4.22 6.83
C PRO A 165 7.11 -4.02 7.87
N ALA A 166 7.46 -2.77 8.19
CA ALA A 166 8.48 -2.46 9.19
C ALA A 166 8.06 -2.89 10.61
N GLY A 167 6.80 -2.67 10.99
CA GLY A 167 6.26 -3.13 12.26
C GLY A 167 6.11 -4.66 12.29
N ARG A 168 5.65 -5.26 11.20
CA ARG A 168 5.49 -6.71 11.09
C ARG A 168 6.82 -7.47 11.11
N ALA A 169 7.90 -6.86 10.64
CA ALA A 169 9.26 -7.41 10.77
C ALA A 169 9.77 -7.48 12.21
N SER A 170 9.13 -6.73 13.12
CA SER A 170 9.41 -6.72 14.57
C SER A 170 8.37 -7.49 15.39
N GLY A 171 7.60 -8.36 14.75
CA GLY A 171 6.59 -9.21 15.41
C GLY A 171 5.26 -8.50 15.71
N TRP A 172 5.07 -7.26 15.27
CA TRP A 172 3.82 -6.56 15.51
C TRP A 172 2.71 -7.06 14.58
N LYS A 173 1.78 -7.82 15.14
CA LYS A 173 0.60 -8.33 14.44
C LYS A 173 -0.43 -7.21 14.24
N ASN A 174 -0.08 -6.22 13.42
CA ASN A 174 -0.94 -5.10 13.06
C ASN A 174 -1.06 -5.00 11.54
N ASP A 175 -2.26 -5.30 11.04
CA ASP A 175 -2.65 -5.18 9.64
C ASP A 175 -4.11 -4.71 9.61
N VAL A 176 -4.37 -3.55 9.04
CA VAL A 176 -5.71 -2.94 8.98
C VAL A 176 -6.70 -3.86 8.29
N ARG A 177 -6.26 -4.60 7.27
CA ARG A 177 -7.10 -5.55 6.51
C ARG A 177 -7.66 -6.68 7.37
N LYS A 178 -6.99 -7.02 8.49
CA LYS A 178 -7.42 -8.05 9.45
C LYS A 178 -8.08 -7.45 10.68
N ASN A 179 -7.54 -6.33 11.20
CA ASN A 179 -8.00 -5.73 12.46
C ASN A 179 -9.26 -4.89 12.28
N HIS A 180 -9.38 -4.21 11.16
CA HIS A 180 -10.51 -3.36 10.76
C HIS A 180 -10.80 -3.57 9.27
N PRO A 181 -11.30 -4.76 8.88
CA PRO A 181 -11.49 -5.09 7.47
C PRO A 181 -12.47 -4.12 6.79
N TYR A 182 -12.11 -3.77 5.58
CA TYR A 182 -12.88 -2.92 4.68
C TYR A 182 -13.04 -3.64 3.33
N ASP A 183 -14.00 -3.21 2.50
CA ASP A 183 -14.34 -3.84 1.22
C ASP A 183 -14.48 -5.36 1.32
N MET A 184 -13.62 -6.13 0.63
CA MET A 184 -13.69 -7.59 0.57
C MET A 184 -12.70 -8.30 1.49
N TYR A 185 -11.93 -7.59 2.32
CA TYR A 185 -10.90 -8.21 3.16
C TYR A 185 -11.43 -9.14 4.25
N ASP A 186 -12.68 -9.01 4.66
CA ASP A 186 -13.36 -9.93 5.59
C ASP A 186 -13.78 -11.26 4.93
N LYS A 187 -13.85 -11.30 3.58
CA LYS A 187 -14.35 -12.44 2.79
C LYS A 187 -13.23 -13.22 2.08
N VAL A 188 -11.97 -12.77 2.22
CA VAL A 188 -10.81 -13.44 1.62
C VAL A 188 -9.90 -14.04 2.66
N ASP A 189 -9.31 -15.19 2.31
CA ASP A 189 -8.35 -15.85 3.18
C ASP A 189 -6.92 -15.46 2.77
N PHE A 190 -6.17 -14.89 3.73
CA PHE A 190 -4.76 -14.57 3.58
C PHE A 190 -4.08 -14.56 4.95
N GLU A 191 -2.77 -14.76 4.97
CA GLU A 191 -1.98 -14.74 6.18
C GLU A 191 -1.37 -13.37 6.42
N GLN A 192 -1.39 -12.92 7.67
CA GLN A 192 -0.63 -11.76 8.09
C GLN A 192 0.83 -12.16 8.26
N VAL A 193 1.68 -11.71 7.33
CA VAL A 193 3.10 -11.99 7.34
C VAL A 193 3.79 -11.26 8.49
N THR A 194 4.47 -11.97 9.38
CA THR A 194 5.25 -11.41 10.49
C THR A 194 6.58 -12.13 10.66
N PHE A 195 7.61 -11.39 11.06
CA PHE A 195 8.92 -11.90 11.44
C PHE A 195 9.35 -11.28 12.77
N ASP A 196 10.23 -11.94 13.49
CA ASP A 196 10.74 -11.52 14.81
C ASP A 196 12.21 -11.10 14.76
N THR A 197 12.78 -10.93 13.57
CA THR A 197 14.20 -10.59 13.39
C THR A 197 14.51 -9.14 13.77
N CYS A 198 13.52 -8.28 13.75
CA CYS A 198 13.62 -6.86 14.14
C CYS A 198 14.63 -6.04 13.32
N ASP A 199 15.05 -6.50 12.15
CA ASP A 199 16.12 -5.92 11.33
C ASP A 199 15.69 -5.64 9.88
N SER A 200 16.63 -5.18 9.07
CA SER A 200 16.37 -4.89 7.65
C SER A 200 16.07 -6.14 6.83
N MET A 201 16.63 -7.30 7.20
CA MET A 201 16.33 -8.57 6.53
C MET A 201 14.87 -8.98 6.76
N GLY A 202 14.38 -8.87 7.99
CA GLY A 202 12.97 -9.12 8.30
C GLY A 202 12.02 -8.23 7.49
N ARG A 203 12.35 -6.94 7.34
CA ARG A 203 11.56 -6.02 6.52
C ARG A 203 11.52 -6.44 5.06
N TYR A 204 12.67 -6.80 4.50
CA TYR A 204 12.76 -7.34 3.14
C TYR A 204 11.90 -8.60 2.96
N LEU A 205 12.00 -9.55 3.90
CA LEU A 205 11.24 -10.80 3.85
C LEU A 205 9.72 -10.58 4.00
N VAL A 206 9.28 -9.59 4.79
CA VAL A 206 7.86 -9.22 4.87
C VAL A 206 7.36 -8.77 3.50
N HIS A 207 8.04 -7.86 2.82
CA HIS A 207 7.63 -7.37 1.49
C HIS A 207 7.55 -8.51 0.46
N ILE A 208 8.53 -9.40 0.45
CA ILE A 208 8.52 -10.57 -0.46
C ILE A 208 7.32 -11.48 -0.20
N ASN A 209 7.06 -11.81 1.07
CA ASN A 209 5.98 -12.74 1.41
C ASN A 209 4.59 -12.07 1.26
N GLU A 210 4.49 -10.77 1.47
CA GLU A 210 3.24 -10.03 1.21
C GLU A 210 2.87 -10.01 -0.28
N MET A 211 3.83 -10.01 -1.19
CA MET A 211 3.51 -10.17 -2.61
C MET A 211 2.78 -11.49 -2.90
N TYR A 212 3.16 -12.61 -2.24
CA TYR A 212 2.43 -13.86 -2.37
C TYR A 212 1.01 -13.76 -1.79
N GLN A 213 0.82 -13.05 -0.67
CA GLN A 213 -0.50 -12.86 -0.09
C GLN A 213 -1.38 -11.97 -0.98
N SER A 214 -0.83 -10.93 -1.58
CA SER A 214 -1.54 -10.09 -2.57
C SER A 214 -2.01 -10.91 -3.77
N LEU A 215 -1.14 -11.78 -4.32
CA LEU A 215 -1.54 -12.70 -5.40
C LEU A 215 -2.66 -13.65 -4.95
N ASN A 216 -2.59 -14.20 -3.73
CA ASN A 216 -3.62 -15.08 -3.20
C ASN A 216 -4.98 -14.37 -3.05
N ILE A 217 -4.99 -13.11 -2.60
CA ILE A 217 -6.21 -12.29 -2.48
C ILE A 217 -6.81 -12.04 -3.87
N ILE A 218 -5.99 -11.59 -4.82
CA ILE A 218 -6.43 -11.31 -6.19
C ILE A 218 -7.02 -12.55 -6.83
N GLU A 219 -6.36 -13.71 -6.72
CA GLU A 219 -6.81 -14.98 -7.31
C GLU A 219 -8.15 -15.45 -6.74
N GLN A 220 -8.48 -15.16 -5.48
CA GLN A 220 -9.77 -15.48 -4.87
C GLN A 220 -10.92 -14.60 -5.40
N LEU A 221 -10.63 -13.35 -5.75
CA LEU A 221 -11.64 -12.37 -6.11
C LEU A 221 -11.87 -12.26 -7.62
N ILE A 222 -10.83 -12.42 -8.43
CA ILE A 222 -10.83 -12.05 -9.85
C ILE A 222 -11.88 -12.77 -10.70
N ASP A 223 -12.24 -14.01 -10.35
CA ASP A 223 -13.27 -14.80 -11.05
C ASP A 223 -14.68 -14.52 -10.55
N ASN A 224 -14.82 -13.83 -9.44
CA ASN A 224 -16.07 -13.67 -8.73
C ASN A 224 -16.56 -12.21 -8.71
N ILE A 225 -16.01 -11.33 -9.56
CA ILE A 225 -16.46 -9.94 -9.66
C ILE A 225 -17.92 -9.92 -10.10
N PRO A 226 -18.86 -9.43 -9.27
CA PRO A 226 -20.28 -9.43 -9.65
C PRO A 226 -20.57 -8.40 -10.74
N GLU A 227 -21.65 -8.62 -11.48
CA GLU A 227 -22.21 -7.59 -12.34
C GLU A 227 -22.88 -6.50 -11.50
N GLY A 228 -22.91 -5.27 -12.02
CA GLY A 228 -23.52 -4.15 -11.33
C GLY A 228 -22.88 -2.82 -11.70
N ASP A 229 -23.37 -1.75 -11.07
CA ASP A 229 -22.85 -0.41 -11.28
C ASP A 229 -21.49 -0.22 -10.60
N PHE A 230 -20.54 0.37 -11.31
CA PHE A 230 -19.24 0.75 -10.81
C PHE A 230 -19.22 2.13 -10.12
N TYR A 231 -20.36 2.84 -10.15
CA TYR A 231 -20.50 4.16 -9.56
C TYR A 231 -21.93 4.41 -9.05
N VAL A 232 -22.05 4.77 -7.78
CA VAL A 232 -23.28 5.22 -7.15
C VAL A 232 -23.37 6.74 -7.29
N LYS A 233 -24.34 7.21 -8.07
CA LYS A 233 -24.48 8.62 -8.43
C LYS A 233 -24.61 9.53 -7.19
N GLN A 234 -23.67 10.43 -7.04
CA GLN A 234 -23.65 11.44 -5.99
C GLN A 234 -24.27 12.76 -6.43
N LYS A 235 -24.68 13.59 -5.46
CA LYS A 235 -25.11 14.95 -5.72
C LYS A 235 -23.96 15.77 -6.31
N PRO A 236 -24.22 16.76 -7.20
CA PRO A 236 -23.16 17.59 -7.78
C PRO A 236 -22.36 18.38 -6.74
N ILE A 237 -22.98 18.72 -5.61
CA ILE A 237 -22.33 19.38 -4.48
C ILE A 237 -22.34 18.40 -3.31
N ILE A 238 -21.17 17.91 -2.96
CA ILE A 238 -20.97 17.04 -1.82
C ILE A 238 -20.91 17.88 -0.55
N LYS A 239 -21.76 17.54 0.41
CA LYS A 239 -21.78 18.10 1.75
C LYS A 239 -21.76 16.96 2.74
N VAL A 240 -20.74 16.89 3.54
CA VAL A 240 -20.63 15.91 4.63
C VAL A 240 -21.36 16.46 5.84
N PRO A 241 -22.17 15.66 6.56
CA PRO A 241 -22.85 16.11 7.79
C PRO A 241 -21.88 16.69 8.82
N GLU A 242 -22.38 17.36 9.84
CA GLU A 242 -21.56 17.80 10.98
C GLU A 242 -21.17 16.59 11.82
N GLY A 243 -19.85 16.44 12.07
CA GLY A 243 -19.32 15.32 12.84
C GLY A 243 -17.84 15.09 12.61
N GLN A 244 -17.35 14.01 13.20
CA GLN A 244 -15.95 13.58 13.13
C GLN A 244 -15.88 12.12 12.76
N TRP A 245 -15.01 11.77 11.81
CA TRP A 245 -14.81 10.41 11.32
C TRP A 245 -13.34 10.11 11.14
N TYR A 246 -13.00 8.84 11.22
CA TYR A 246 -11.65 8.35 10.92
C TYR A 246 -11.76 7.05 10.13
N PHE A 247 -11.11 6.99 8.99
CA PHE A 247 -11.02 5.79 8.18
C PHE A 247 -9.55 5.52 7.83
N SER A 248 -9.13 4.26 7.91
CA SER A 248 -7.77 3.87 7.55
C SER A 248 -7.77 2.65 6.65
N VAL A 249 -6.73 2.57 5.83
CA VAL A 249 -6.43 1.45 4.94
C VAL A 249 -5.01 0.95 5.18
N GLU A 250 -4.76 -0.30 4.87
CA GLU A 250 -3.39 -0.82 4.85
C GLU A 250 -2.74 -0.47 3.53
N GLY A 251 -1.91 0.56 3.51
CA GLY A 251 -1.04 0.88 2.38
C GLY A 251 0.14 -0.08 2.30
N ALA A 252 0.87 -0.08 1.18
CA ALA A 252 2.03 -0.97 1.00
C ALA A 252 3.13 -0.73 2.04
N ALA A 253 3.39 0.53 2.43
CA ALA A 253 4.38 0.88 3.46
C ALA A 253 3.79 0.92 4.89
N GLY A 254 2.49 0.66 5.07
CA GLY A 254 1.81 0.62 6.37
C GLY A 254 0.44 1.28 6.38
N GLU A 255 -0.12 1.45 7.57
CA GLU A 255 -1.42 2.08 7.75
C GLU A 255 -1.40 3.54 7.28
N PHE A 256 -2.31 3.89 6.39
CA PHE A 256 -2.65 5.27 6.03
C PHE A 256 -4.05 5.59 6.53
N GLY A 257 -4.20 6.69 7.27
CA GLY A 257 -5.47 7.08 7.85
C GLY A 257 -5.86 8.53 7.55
N VAL A 258 -7.15 8.79 7.44
CA VAL A 258 -7.71 10.13 7.26
C VAL A 258 -8.70 10.43 8.38
N TYR A 259 -8.41 11.47 9.14
CA TYR A 259 -9.34 12.06 10.10
C TYR A 259 -10.06 13.25 9.45
N LEU A 260 -11.36 13.27 9.52
CA LEU A 260 -12.23 14.29 8.95
C LEU A 260 -13.09 14.94 10.03
N ASP A 261 -13.02 16.27 10.15
CA ASP A 261 -13.95 17.10 10.94
C ASP A 261 -14.77 17.97 9.97
N SER A 262 -16.09 17.80 9.98
CA SER A 262 -17.04 18.51 9.13
C SER A 262 -18.01 19.36 9.95
N LYS A 263 -18.37 20.53 9.42
CA LYS A 263 -19.40 21.44 9.96
C LYS A 263 -20.66 21.50 9.07
N GLY A 264 -20.89 20.48 8.23
CA GLY A 264 -22.05 20.43 7.35
C GLY A 264 -21.89 21.22 6.04
N ASP A 265 -20.70 21.72 5.75
CA ASP A 265 -20.41 22.54 4.57
C ASP A 265 -19.90 21.66 3.39
N LYS A 266 -19.72 22.31 2.22
CA LYS A 266 -19.12 21.71 1.00
C LYS A 266 -17.61 21.49 1.10
N SER A 267 -16.98 21.94 2.17
CA SER A 267 -15.54 21.88 2.43
C SER A 267 -15.30 21.34 3.82
N PRO A 268 -14.28 20.50 4.06
CA PRO A 268 -13.95 20.05 5.40
C PRO A 268 -13.56 21.24 6.29
N TYR A 269 -13.97 21.24 7.54
CA TYR A 269 -13.46 22.16 8.55
C TYR A 269 -12.01 21.84 8.86
N ARG A 270 -11.70 20.55 9.07
CA ARG A 270 -10.36 20.05 9.23
C ARG A 270 -10.23 18.65 8.63
N MET A 271 -9.13 18.42 7.96
CA MET A 271 -8.72 17.11 7.48
C MET A 271 -7.28 16.88 7.94
N LYS A 272 -7.01 15.73 8.56
CA LYS A 272 -5.67 15.34 8.96
C LYS A 272 -5.38 13.96 8.40
N MET A 273 -4.26 13.84 7.71
CA MET A 273 -3.75 12.57 7.20
C MET A 273 -2.71 12.01 8.17
N ARG A 274 -2.80 10.72 8.44
CA ARG A 274 -1.77 9.94 9.11
C ARG A 274 -0.94 9.25 8.03
N PRO A 275 0.23 9.79 7.69
CA PRO A 275 1.08 9.18 6.67
C PRO A 275 1.83 7.98 7.25
N MET A 276 2.29 7.10 6.38
CA MET A 276 3.10 5.95 6.73
C MET A 276 4.55 6.36 7.07
N GLY A 277 5.13 7.21 6.22
CA GLY A 277 6.54 7.58 6.26
C GLY A 277 6.98 8.40 7.47
N LEU A 278 6.09 9.22 8.07
CA LEU A 278 6.47 10.08 9.20
C LEU A 278 6.93 9.28 10.42
N SER A 279 6.21 8.21 10.76
CA SER A 279 6.56 7.31 11.86
C SER A 279 7.87 6.57 11.59
N LEU A 280 8.09 6.13 10.36
CA LEU A 280 9.30 5.45 9.92
C LEU A 280 10.53 6.35 10.06
N VAL A 281 10.44 7.60 9.59
CA VAL A 281 11.54 8.58 9.73
C VAL A 281 11.77 8.95 11.20
N GLY A 282 10.71 9.08 11.99
CA GLY A 282 10.84 9.32 13.43
C GLY A 282 11.61 8.21 14.16
N ALA A 283 11.51 6.98 13.69
CA ALA A 283 12.21 5.82 14.25
C ALA A 283 13.66 5.64 13.75
N LEU A 284 14.13 6.41 12.77
CA LEU A 284 15.49 6.26 12.22
C LEU A 284 16.59 6.50 13.26
N ASP A 285 16.44 7.50 14.14
CA ASP A 285 17.48 7.81 15.13
C ASP A 285 17.82 6.61 16.03
N PRO A 286 16.87 5.94 16.71
CA PRO A 286 17.20 4.76 17.49
C PRO A 286 17.73 3.59 16.65
N MET A 287 17.26 3.40 15.41
CA MET A 287 17.71 2.34 14.52
C MET A 287 19.16 2.49 14.06
N LEU A 288 19.66 3.73 14.00
CA LEU A 288 21.00 4.03 13.49
C LEU A 288 22.05 4.18 14.59
N ARG A 289 21.64 4.30 15.85
CA ARG A 289 22.59 4.46 16.96
C ARG A 289 23.49 3.24 17.11
N GLY A 290 24.80 3.47 17.04
CA GLY A 290 25.81 2.41 17.14
C GLY A 290 26.01 1.60 15.84
N GLN A 291 25.30 1.91 14.77
CA GLN A 291 25.49 1.31 13.46
C GLN A 291 26.64 1.97 12.68
N LYS A 292 27.10 1.32 11.61
CA LYS A 292 28.13 1.87 10.71
C LYS A 292 27.48 2.94 9.80
N ILE A 293 28.27 3.90 9.34
CA ILE A 293 27.78 4.92 8.38
C ILE A 293 27.19 4.26 7.11
N ALA A 294 27.77 3.17 6.64
CA ALA A 294 27.25 2.42 5.50
C ALA A 294 25.86 1.82 5.74
N ASP A 295 25.50 1.55 7.00
CA ASP A 295 24.22 0.95 7.37
C ASP A 295 23.06 1.98 7.34
N LEU A 296 23.38 3.29 7.28
CA LEU A 296 22.38 4.34 7.06
C LEU A 296 21.65 4.14 5.74
N VAL A 297 22.39 3.86 4.66
CA VAL A 297 21.78 3.62 3.33
C VAL A 297 20.92 2.35 3.37
N THR A 298 21.45 1.27 3.94
CA THR A 298 20.74 -0.01 4.06
C THR A 298 19.46 0.13 4.89
N THR A 299 19.54 0.80 6.05
CA THR A 299 18.37 1.04 6.91
C THR A 299 17.34 1.92 6.22
N GLY A 300 17.79 3.00 5.57
CA GLY A 300 16.93 3.91 4.80
C GLY A 300 16.19 3.19 3.66
N ALA A 301 16.88 2.34 2.91
CA ALA A 301 16.29 1.52 1.86
C ALA A 301 15.26 0.53 2.43
N ALA A 302 15.57 -0.11 3.57
CA ALA A 302 14.75 -1.17 4.15
C ALA A 302 13.47 -0.70 4.84
N ILE A 303 13.30 0.59 5.14
CA ILE A 303 12.08 1.13 5.76
C ILE A 303 11.07 1.70 4.75
N ASP A 304 11.33 1.62 3.46
CA ASP A 304 10.41 2.02 2.39
C ASP A 304 9.86 3.44 2.51
N ILE A 305 10.76 4.43 2.61
CA ILE A 305 10.40 5.84 2.79
C ILE A 305 10.11 6.51 1.44
N VAL A 306 8.97 7.19 1.37
CA VAL A 306 8.65 8.14 0.30
C VAL A 306 8.58 9.55 0.90
N ILE A 307 9.47 10.44 0.50
CA ILE A 307 9.63 11.77 1.12
C ILE A 307 8.35 12.62 1.06
N PRO A 308 7.59 12.71 -0.05
CA PRO A 308 6.36 13.48 -0.07
C PRO A 308 5.28 13.01 0.93
N ASP A 309 5.30 11.74 1.35
CA ASP A 309 4.41 11.21 2.38
C ASP A 309 4.69 11.82 3.77
N ILE A 310 5.90 12.27 4.00
CA ILE A 310 6.32 12.93 5.25
C ILE A 310 5.84 14.38 5.28
N ASP A 311 5.92 15.06 4.14
CA ASP A 311 5.53 16.47 3.95
C ASP A 311 4.08 16.56 3.46
N ARG A 312 3.12 16.35 4.33
CA ARG A 312 1.67 16.32 4.06
C ARG A 312 0.93 17.65 4.33
#